data_5c8b9ec169d6076dd76d39fd59fd195e
#
_entry.id   5c8b9ec169d6076dd76d39fd59fd195e
#
_cell.length_a   1.000
_cell.length_b   1.000
_cell.length_c   1.000
_cell.angle_alpha   90.00
_cell.angle_beta   90.00
_cell.angle_gamma   90.00
#
_symmetry.space_group_name_H-M   'P 1'
#
loop_
_entity.id
_entity.type
_entity.pdbx_description
1 polymer ?
#
loop_
_entity_poly.entity_id
_entity_poly.type
_entity_poly.pdbx_seq_one_letter_code
_entity_poly.pdbx_strand_id
1 'polypeptide(L)'
;KKGMLQKAHEGYYPSFAPLGYVNVEKNINGRKIKAISIDKSRSYIIKKIFELYANRNHSLQQITEFANQEGLRSRKGYKIYKSTTHKILRDPIYYGNFIWRGELCKGKHQPIISKELFELVQERLDNYNRPKQIKKHKFAFTGLLTCGMCGCAITSEIKKEKYIYYHCTSYKGKCGNKAIREEKLIQKLGELVNKIQIDNNIIDWVREALNLNHQDEKEYHEHQCKL
;
A
#
# COMPACT_ATOMS: atom_id res chain seq x y z
N LYS A 1 0.56 -18.38 33.02
CA LYS A 1 1.23 -17.73 31.85
C LYS A 1 1.99 -18.72 30.95
N LYS A 2 2.66 -19.78 31.51
CA LYS A 2 3.36 -20.83 30.75
C LYS A 2 2.40 -21.65 29.87
N GLY A 3 1.21 -22.02 30.36
CA GLY A 3 0.24 -22.84 29.60
C GLY A 3 -0.34 -22.17 28.36
N MET A 4 -0.45 -20.82 28.32
CA MET A 4 -0.90 -20.11 27.10
C MET A 4 0.17 -20.10 26.01
N LEU A 5 1.47 -20.03 26.37
CA LEU A 5 2.56 -20.10 25.43
C LEU A 5 2.67 -21.50 24.82
N GLN A 6 2.61 -22.53 25.66
CA GLN A 6 2.59 -23.92 25.21
C GLN A 6 1.42 -24.18 24.25
N LYS A 7 0.22 -23.69 24.59
CA LYS A 7 -0.95 -23.79 23.75
C LYS A 7 -0.75 -23.12 22.38
N ALA A 8 -0.07 -21.96 22.33
CA ALA A 8 0.28 -21.27 21.09
C ALA A 8 1.26 -22.08 20.24
N HIS A 9 2.32 -22.64 20.85
CA HIS A 9 3.27 -23.52 20.16
C HIS A 9 2.62 -24.80 19.62
N GLU A 10 1.61 -25.31 20.32
CA GLU A 10 0.77 -26.43 19.84
C GLU A 10 -0.16 -26.04 18.68
N GLY A 11 -0.20 -24.76 18.26
CA GLY A 11 -1.01 -24.25 17.15
C GLY A 11 -2.45 -23.89 17.53
N TYR A 12 -2.78 -23.83 18.82
CA TYR A 12 -4.10 -23.41 19.28
C TYR A 12 -4.08 -21.95 19.74
N TYR A 13 -4.94 -21.13 19.17
CA TYR A 13 -5.03 -19.73 19.54
C TYR A 13 -5.40 -19.55 21.02
N PRO A 14 -4.58 -18.86 21.84
CA PRO A 14 -4.75 -18.89 23.29
C PRO A 14 -5.76 -17.89 23.85
N SER A 15 -6.25 -16.97 23.03
CA SER A 15 -7.15 -15.88 23.46
C SER A 15 -8.56 -16.08 22.92
N PHE A 16 -9.38 -15.05 23.07
CA PHE A 16 -10.73 -15.02 22.50
C PHE A 16 -10.68 -15.02 20.97
N ALA A 17 -11.62 -15.72 20.35
CA ALA A 17 -11.74 -15.76 18.90
C ALA A 17 -11.86 -14.36 18.30
N PRO A 18 -11.05 -14.04 17.26
CA PRO A 18 -11.21 -12.80 16.50
C PRO A 18 -12.48 -12.81 15.66
N LEU A 19 -12.85 -11.67 15.09
CA LEU A 19 -14.04 -11.56 14.24
C LEU A 19 -13.93 -12.53 13.05
N GLY A 20 -15.02 -13.20 12.72
CA GLY A 20 -15.05 -14.28 11.72
C GLY A 20 -14.75 -15.66 12.26
N TYR A 21 -14.39 -15.76 13.55
CA TYR A 21 -14.21 -17.02 14.27
C TYR A 21 -15.04 -17.07 15.55
N VAL A 22 -15.34 -18.28 16.03
CA VAL A 22 -16.01 -18.58 17.31
C VAL A 22 -15.13 -19.50 18.13
N ASN A 23 -15.23 -19.37 19.46
CA ASN A 23 -14.57 -20.31 20.36
C ASN A 23 -15.34 -21.63 20.38
N VAL A 24 -14.62 -22.73 20.27
CA VAL A 24 -15.14 -24.08 20.36
C VAL A 24 -14.30 -24.91 21.32
N GLU A 25 -14.90 -25.90 21.96
CA GLU A 25 -14.19 -26.91 22.71
C GLU A 25 -14.05 -28.17 21.87
N LYS A 26 -12.81 -28.64 21.67
CA LYS A 26 -12.50 -29.90 21.01
C LYS A 26 -11.97 -30.90 22.01
N ASN A 27 -12.46 -32.11 21.94
CA ASN A 27 -11.90 -33.21 22.74
C ASN A 27 -10.84 -33.92 21.90
N ILE A 28 -9.58 -33.84 22.32
CA ILE A 28 -8.45 -34.45 21.63
C ILE A 28 -7.74 -35.36 22.65
N ASN A 29 -7.73 -36.65 22.37
CA ASN A 29 -7.11 -37.66 23.25
C ASN A 29 -7.59 -37.55 24.72
N GLY A 30 -8.92 -37.36 24.93
CA GLY A 30 -9.50 -37.23 26.26
C GLY A 30 -9.29 -35.89 26.96
N ARG A 31 -8.60 -34.94 26.33
CA ARG A 31 -8.39 -33.58 26.86
C ARG A 31 -9.29 -32.56 26.17
N LYS A 32 -10.02 -31.76 26.93
CA LYS A 32 -10.80 -30.62 26.42
C LYS A 32 -9.87 -29.45 26.09
N ILE A 33 -9.76 -29.12 24.82
CA ILE A 33 -8.92 -28.02 24.34
C ILE A 33 -9.83 -26.93 23.75
N LYS A 34 -9.69 -25.70 24.23
CA LYS A 34 -10.36 -24.53 23.63
C LYS A 34 -9.65 -24.16 22.33
N ALA A 35 -10.35 -24.23 21.23
CA ALA A 35 -9.88 -23.89 19.89
C ALA A 35 -10.80 -22.82 19.27
N ILE A 36 -10.45 -22.34 18.08
CA ILE A 36 -11.30 -21.47 17.28
C ILE A 36 -11.78 -22.21 16.04
N SER A 37 -13.01 -21.92 15.60
CA SER A 37 -13.62 -22.43 14.37
C SER A 37 -14.20 -21.28 13.57
N ILE A 38 -14.41 -21.48 12.27
CA ILE A 38 -15.01 -20.46 11.38
C ILE A 38 -16.45 -20.17 11.82
N ASP A 39 -16.77 -18.91 11.98
CA ASP A 39 -18.13 -18.41 12.10
C ASP A 39 -18.72 -18.22 10.69
N LYS A 40 -19.61 -19.12 10.28
CA LYS A 40 -20.20 -19.10 8.92
C LYS A 40 -20.91 -17.80 8.59
N SER A 41 -21.49 -17.12 9.57
CA SER A 41 -22.21 -15.85 9.36
C SER A 41 -21.29 -14.64 9.16
N ARG A 42 -20.13 -14.64 9.81
CA ARG A 42 -19.21 -13.50 9.80
C ARG A 42 -17.99 -13.70 8.91
N SER A 43 -17.57 -14.94 8.67
CA SER A 43 -16.40 -15.25 7.87
C SER A 43 -16.52 -14.77 6.42
N TYR A 44 -17.73 -14.85 5.85
CA TYR A 44 -18.01 -14.31 4.52
C TYR A 44 -17.70 -12.83 4.44
N ILE A 45 -18.12 -12.03 5.43
CA ILE A 45 -17.86 -10.58 5.47
C ILE A 45 -16.35 -10.31 5.57
N ILE A 46 -15.64 -11.09 6.41
CA ILE A 46 -14.18 -10.98 6.54
C ILE A 46 -13.50 -11.28 5.20
N LYS A 47 -13.85 -12.36 4.53
CA LYS A 47 -13.31 -12.68 3.20
C LYS A 47 -13.56 -11.54 2.22
N LYS A 48 -14.76 -11.00 2.20
CA LYS A 48 -15.14 -9.88 1.32
C LYS A 48 -14.35 -8.59 1.60
N ILE A 49 -14.06 -8.29 2.87
CA ILE A 49 -13.17 -7.17 3.26
C ILE A 49 -11.80 -7.29 2.60
N PHE A 50 -11.19 -8.49 2.61
CA PHE A 50 -9.89 -8.72 1.97
C PHE A 50 -9.97 -8.60 0.45
N GLU A 51 -10.99 -9.19 -0.19
CA GLU A 51 -11.20 -9.12 -1.65
C GLU A 51 -11.42 -7.67 -2.11
N LEU A 52 -12.30 -6.91 -1.45
CA LEU A 52 -12.57 -5.52 -1.80
C LEU A 52 -11.32 -4.64 -1.63
N TYR A 53 -10.52 -4.89 -0.59
CA TYR A 53 -9.28 -4.15 -0.40
C TYR A 53 -8.23 -4.53 -1.44
N ALA A 54 -8.12 -5.80 -1.83
CA ALA A 54 -7.21 -6.28 -2.87
C ALA A 54 -7.53 -5.69 -4.26
N ASN A 55 -8.79 -5.44 -4.59
CA ASN A 55 -9.23 -4.94 -5.91
C ASN A 55 -8.97 -3.45 -6.18
N ARG A 56 -8.27 -2.73 -5.30
CA ARG A 56 -7.87 -1.31 -5.42
C ARG A 56 -8.98 -0.26 -5.61
N ASN A 57 -10.24 -0.64 -5.70
CA ASN A 57 -11.34 0.27 -6.02
C ASN A 57 -12.01 0.89 -4.78
N HIS A 58 -11.65 0.44 -3.57
CA HIS A 58 -12.32 0.85 -2.34
C HIS A 58 -11.32 1.39 -1.31
N SER A 59 -11.69 2.50 -0.68
CA SER A 59 -10.96 3.04 0.46
C SER A 59 -11.26 2.22 1.72
N LEU A 60 -10.36 2.30 2.71
CA LEU A 60 -10.54 1.61 3.99
C LEU A 60 -11.85 2.04 4.69
N GLN A 61 -12.30 3.28 4.47
CA GLN A 61 -13.56 3.78 5.01
C GLN A 61 -14.77 3.13 4.35
N GLN A 62 -14.81 3.09 3.03
CA GLN A 62 -15.89 2.42 2.28
C GLN A 62 -16.02 0.94 2.65
N ILE A 63 -14.90 0.24 2.82
CA ILE A 63 -14.89 -1.16 3.27
C ILE A 63 -15.43 -1.29 4.70
N THR A 64 -15.11 -0.34 5.58
CA THR A 64 -15.64 -0.32 6.95
C THR A 64 -17.15 -0.08 6.96
N GLU A 65 -17.63 0.82 6.12
CA GLU A 65 -19.07 1.08 5.94
C GLU A 65 -19.80 -0.16 5.39
N PHE A 66 -19.26 -0.79 4.35
CA PHE A 66 -19.75 -2.06 3.81
C PHE A 66 -19.85 -3.13 4.90
N ALA A 67 -18.79 -3.35 5.67
CA ALA A 67 -18.78 -4.35 6.74
C ALA A 67 -19.85 -4.07 7.81
N ASN A 68 -20.08 -2.80 8.13
CA ASN A 68 -21.14 -2.39 9.06
C ASN A 68 -22.54 -2.56 8.47
N GLN A 69 -22.75 -2.34 7.18
CA GLN A 69 -24.02 -2.58 6.46
C GLN A 69 -24.35 -4.06 6.42
N GLU A 70 -23.36 -4.92 6.15
CA GLU A 70 -23.48 -6.38 6.20
C GLU A 70 -23.66 -6.94 7.63
N GLY A 71 -23.74 -6.08 8.63
CA GLY A 71 -24.01 -6.50 10.01
C GLY A 71 -22.77 -6.93 10.80
N LEU A 72 -21.55 -6.73 10.32
CA LEU A 72 -20.36 -7.02 11.12
C LEU A 72 -20.31 -6.09 12.33
N ARG A 73 -20.25 -6.69 13.52
CA ARG A 73 -20.18 -5.97 14.79
C ARG A 73 -19.00 -6.43 15.61
N SER A 74 -18.51 -5.54 16.46
CA SER A 74 -17.52 -5.90 17.46
C SER A 74 -18.08 -6.96 18.41
N ARG A 75 -17.21 -7.59 19.21
CA ARG A 75 -17.64 -8.58 20.20
C ARG A 75 -18.67 -8.05 21.23
N LYS A 76 -18.68 -6.74 21.45
CA LYS A 76 -19.66 -6.07 22.34
C LYS A 76 -20.90 -5.58 21.60
N GLY A 77 -21.09 -5.93 20.30
CA GLY A 77 -22.26 -5.53 19.51
C GLY A 77 -22.16 -4.15 18.85
N TYR A 78 -21.09 -3.39 19.05
CA TYR A 78 -20.91 -2.06 18.46
C TYR A 78 -20.47 -2.12 16.99
N LYS A 79 -20.75 -1.07 16.23
CA LYS A 79 -20.19 -0.87 14.88
C LYS A 79 -18.65 -0.94 14.92
N ILE A 80 -18.06 -1.47 13.86
CA ILE A 80 -16.60 -1.46 13.72
C ILE A 80 -16.14 -0.12 13.13
N TYR A 81 -14.91 0.27 13.48
CA TYR A 81 -14.28 1.49 13.02
C TYR A 81 -13.14 1.15 12.02
N LYS A 82 -12.72 2.15 11.27
CA LYS A 82 -11.60 2.06 10.32
C LYS A 82 -10.34 1.41 10.91
N SER A 83 -10.03 1.74 12.18
CA SER A 83 -8.91 1.14 12.90
C SER A 83 -9.08 -0.37 13.13
N THR A 84 -10.31 -0.83 13.34
CA THR A 84 -10.62 -2.26 13.49
C THR A 84 -10.48 -2.98 12.14
N THR A 85 -11.00 -2.39 11.06
CA THR A 85 -10.83 -2.92 9.69
C THR A 85 -9.36 -3.02 9.31
N HIS A 86 -8.56 -2.00 9.65
CA HIS A 86 -7.10 -2.04 9.42
C HIS A 86 -6.43 -3.17 10.21
N LYS A 87 -6.81 -3.39 11.48
CA LYS A 87 -6.30 -4.51 12.28
C LYS A 87 -6.68 -5.85 11.69
N ILE A 88 -7.92 -6.02 11.21
CA ILE A 88 -8.35 -7.24 10.52
C ILE A 88 -7.46 -7.51 9.31
N LEU A 89 -7.22 -6.52 8.46
CA LEU A 89 -6.39 -6.67 7.26
C LEU A 89 -4.91 -7.00 7.56
N ARG A 90 -4.41 -6.65 8.76
CA ARG A 90 -3.01 -6.91 9.19
C ARG A 90 -2.86 -8.19 9.99
N ASP A 91 -3.96 -8.81 10.43
CA ASP A 91 -3.88 -9.97 11.33
C ASP A 91 -3.64 -11.26 10.54
N PRO A 92 -2.52 -11.97 10.76
CA PRO A 92 -2.18 -13.21 10.08
C PRO A 92 -3.10 -14.38 10.41
N ILE A 93 -3.99 -14.23 11.39
CA ILE A 93 -4.91 -15.31 11.80
C ILE A 93 -5.84 -15.74 10.66
N TYR A 94 -6.14 -14.84 9.75
CA TYR A 94 -7.08 -15.09 8.65
C TYR A 94 -6.53 -16.02 7.56
N TYR A 95 -5.19 -16.11 7.41
CA TYR A 95 -4.56 -17.08 6.51
C TYR A 95 -3.97 -18.32 7.22
N GLY A 96 -4.29 -18.49 8.51
CA GLY A 96 -3.95 -19.71 9.25
C GLY A 96 -2.75 -19.61 10.19
N ASN A 97 -2.10 -18.47 10.31
CA ASN A 97 -1.06 -18.20 11.29
C ASN A 97 -1.58 -17.19 12.33
N PHE A 98 -0.86 -17.02 13.44
CA PHE A 98 -1.18 -15.95 14.40
C PHE A 98 0.06 -15.52 15.15
N ILE A 99 0.05 -14.28 15.64
CA ILE A 99 1.14 -13.75 16.46
C ILE A 99 0.78 -13.91 17.94
N TRP A 100 1.68 -14.51 18.69
CA TRP A 100 1.56 -14.61 20.13
C TRP A 100 2.85 -14.16 20.83
N ARG A 101 2.78 -13.09 21.64
CA ARG A 101 3.93 -12.45 22.29
C ARG A 101 5.09 -12.08 21.36
N GLY A 102 4.78 -11.67 20.13
CA GLY A 102 5.77 -11.29 19.15
C GLY A 102 6.27 -12.44 18.25
N GLU A 103 5.93 -13.67 18.56
CA GLU A 103 6.29 -14.86 17.79
C GLU A 103 5.16 -15.24 16.82
N LEU A 104 5.50 -15.55 15.57
CA LEU A 104 4.57 -16.06 14.57
C LEU A 104 4.40 -17.57 14.77
N CYS A 105 3.19 -17.98 15.14
CA CYS A 105 2.83 -19.38 15.36
C CYS A 105 1.97 -19.90 14.20
N LYS A 106 2.23 -21.14 13.76
CA LYS A 106 1.37 -21.82 12.78
C LYS A 106 0.10 -22.31 13.47
N GLY A 107 -1.07 -21.85 13.00
CA GLY A 107 -2.37 -22.25 13.57
C GLY A 107 -2.87 -23.60 13.03
N LYS A 108 -3.61 -24.31 13.87
CA LYS A 108 -4.38 -25.52 13.51
C LYS A 108 -5.84 -25.21 13.15
N HIS A 109 -6.20 -23.92 13.09
CA HIS A 109 -7.54 -23.49 12.68
C HIS A 109 -7.62 -23.38 11.16
N GLN A 110 -8.83 -23.50 10.65
CA GLN A 110 -9.10 -23.35 9.22
C GLN A 110 -8.95 -21.88 8.83
N PRO A 111 -8.17 -21.54 7.78
CA PRO A 111 -8.05 -20.17 7.29
C PRO A 111 -9.34 -19.71 6.58
N ILE A 112 -9.63 -18.41 6.66
CA ILE A 112 -10.74 -17.76 5.94
C ILE A 112 -10.30 -17.31 4.55
N ILE A 113 -9.02 -16.93 4.40
CA ILE A 113 -8.44 -16.46 3.14
C ILE A 113 -7.16 -17.23 2.80
N SER A 114 -6.72 -17.15 1.55
CA SER A 114 -5.43 -17.70 1.14
C SER A 114 -4.28 -16.79 1.56
N LYS A 115 -3.07 -17.35 1.60
CA LYS A 115 -1.84 -16.62 1.93
C LYS A 115 -1.54 -15.56 0.87
N GLU A 116 -1.74 -15.89 -0.40
CA GLU A 116 -1.52 -15.00 -1.55
C GLU A 116 -2.39 -13.74 -1.45
N LEU A 117 -3.69 -13.91 -1.12
CA LEU A 117 -4.59 -12.78 -0.93
C LEU A 117 -4.16 -11.90 0.25
N PHE A 118 -3.70 -12.51 1.34
CA PHE A 118 -3.16 -11.77 2.48
C PHE A 118 -1.93 -10.95 2.09
N GLU A 119 -0.94 -11.56 1.41
CA GLU A 119 0.29 -10.90 0.97
C GLU A 119 0.01 -9.73 0.03
N LEU A 120 -0.90 -9.90 -0.94
CA LEU A 120 -1.35 -8.82 -1.84
C LEU A 120 -1.93 -7.63 -1.05
N VAL A 121 -2.72 -7.92 -0.02
CA VAL A 121 -3.28 -6.88 0.86
C VAL A 121 -2.19 -6.19 1.68
N GLN A 122 -1.16 -6.92 2.19
CA GLN A 122 -0.04 -6.31 2.92
C GLN A 122 0.76 -5.38 2.02
N GLU A 123 1.13 -5.82 0.83
CA GLU A 123 1.84 -4.98 -0.15
C GLU A 123 1.07 -3.67 -0.40
N ARG A 124 -0.25 -3.76 -0.53
CA ARG A 124 -1.07 -2.59 -0.74
C ARG A 124 -1.11 -1.66 0.48
N LEU A 125 -1.23 -2.20 1.70
CA LEU A 125 -1.22 -1.43 2.94
C LEU A 125 0.10 -0.67 3.13
N ASP A 126 1.22 -1.29 2.76
CA ASP A 126 2.55 -0.70 2.88
C ASP A 126 2.80 0.38 1.82
N ASN A 127 2.30 0.17 0.60
CA ASN A 127 2.36 1.18 -0.47
C ASN A 127 1.41 2.36 -0.24
N TYR A 128 0.30 2.17 0.49
CA TYR A 128 -0.65 3.24 0.81
C TYR A 128 -0.07 4.24 1.84
N ASN A 129 0.85 3.82 2.69
CA ASN A 129 1.50 4.66 3.69
C ASN A 129 2.51 5.67 3.10
N ARG A 130 2.76 5.64 1.79
CA ARG A 130 3.44 6.75 1.11
C ARG A 130 2.41 7.85 0.87
N PRO A 131 2.51 9.01 1.55
CA PRO A 131 1.56 10.09 1.34
C PRO A 131 1.64 10.52 -0.12
N LYS A 132 0.68 10.11 -0.92
CA LYS A 132 0.39 10.77 -2.19
C LYS A 132 -0.15 12.15 -1.81
N GLN A 133 0.73 13.12 -1.63
CA GLN A 133 0.32 14.50 -1.57
C GLN A 133 -0.44 14.78 -2.86
N ILE A 134 -1.75 14.97 -2.76
CA ILE A 134 -2.54 15.53 -3.84
C ILE A 134 -2.05 16.97 -3.96
N LYS A 135 -1.05 17.18 -4.81
CA LYS A 135 -0.55 18.51 -5.13
C LYS A 135 -1.69 19.21 -5.86
N LYS A 136 -2.28 20.22 -5.25
CA LYS A 136 -3.32 21.07 -5.88
C LYS A 136 -2.83 21.67 -7.19
N HIS A 137 -1.53 21.85 -7.34
CA HIS A 137 -0.87 22.39 -8.52
C HIS A 137 0.27 21.47 -8.95
N LYS A 138 0.35 21.17 -10.25
CA LYS A 138 1.51 20.52 -10.86
C LYS A 138 2.47 21.62 -11.36
N PHE A 139 3.62 21.74 -10.73
CA PHE A 139 4.66 22.67 -11.14
C PHE A 139 5.72 21.92 -11.96
N ALA A 140 6.22 22.55 -13.02
CA ALA A 140 7.10 21.93 -14.01
C ALA A 140 8.36 21.26 -13.41
N PHE A 141 8.98 21.88 -12.41
CA PHE A 141 10.27 21.43 -11.88
C PHE A 141 10.18 20.79 -10.48
N THR A 142 8.98 20.57 -9.94
CA THR A 142 8.84 19.95 -8.62
C THR A 142 9.23 18.48 -8.67
N GLY A 143 10.15 18.09 -7.78
CA GLY A 143 10.68 16.73 -7.69
C GLY A 143 11.88 16.46 -8.62
N LEU A 144 12.23 17.39 -9.53
CA LEU A 144 13.38 17.26 -10.42
C LEU A 144 14.64 17.92 -9.84
N LEU A 145 14.50 18.86 -8.90
CA LEU A 145 15.59 19.69 -8.41
C LEU A 145 15.90 19.41 -6.94
N THR A 146 17.17 19.44 -6.61
CA THR A 146 17.69 19.38 -5.24
C THR A 146 18.48 20.65 -4.93
N CYS A 147 18.52 21.04 -3.65
CA CYS A 147 19.26 22.21 -3.22
C CYS A 147 20.77 21.93 -3.21
N GLY A 148 21.55 22.69 -3.96
CA GLY A 148 23.01 22.56 -4.04
C GLY A 148 23.75 22.86 -2.72
N MET A 149 23.11 23.57 -1.76
CA MET A 149 23.74 23.91 -0.47
C MET A 149 23.50 22.81 0.60
N CYS A 150 22.30 22.24 0.68
CA CYS A 150 21.95 21.33 1.78
C CYS A 150 21.41 19.96 1.32
N GLY A 151 21.30 19.74 0.00
CA GLY A 151 20.76 18.49 -0.58
C GLY A 151 19.28 18.22 -0.34
N CYS A 152 18.54 19.17 0.27
CA CYS A 152 17.10 19.02 0.46
C CYS A 152 16.35 19.21 -0.85
N ALA A 153 15.14 18.67 -0.93
CA ALA A 153 14.25 18.86 -2.08
C ALA A 153 13.92 20.35 -2.27
N ILE A 154 13.75 20.76 -3.52
CA ILE A 154 13.19 22.06 -3.90
C ILE A 154 11.67 21.91 -4.00
N THR A 155 10.94 22.83 -3.40
CA THR A 155 9.50 22.95 -3.50
C THR A 155 9.10 24.26 -4.18
N SER A 156 7.86 24.33 -4.62
CA SER A 156 7.31 25.48 -5.34
C SER A 156 6.15 26.08 -4.58
N GLU A 157 6.00 27.40 -4.67
CA GLU A 157 4.86 28.17 -4.13
C GLU A 157 4.39 29.21 -5.14
N ILE A 158 3.10 29.52 -5.13
CA ILE A 158 2.52 30.62 -5.91
C ILE A 158 2.45 31.85 -5.00
N LYS A 159 3.03 32.96 -5.45
CA LYS A 159 2.91 34.27 -4.80
C LYS A 159 2.07 35.22 -5.66
N LYS A 160 1.21 35.98 -4.98
CA LYS A 160 0.30 36.94 -5.63
C LYS A 160 -0.54 36.32 -6.76
N GLU A 161 -0.95 35.04 -6.58
CA GLU A 161 -1.76 34.26 -7.54
C GLU A 161 -1.19 34.14 -8.96
N LYS A 162 -0.04 34.72 -9.23
CA LYS A 162 0.55 34.83 -10.56
C LYS A 162 1.97 34.27 -10.68
N TYR A 163 2.80 34.43 -9.67
CA TYR A 163 4.23 34.14 -9.76
C TYR A 163 4.59 32.84 -9.06
N ILE A 164 5.27 31.95 -9.76
CA ILE A 164 5.76 30.69 -9.23
C ILE A 164 7.20 30.86 -8.77
N TYR A 165 7.47 30.50 -7.52
CA TYR A 165 8.80 30.52 -6.93
C TYR A 165 9.21 29.11 -6.50
N TYR A 166 10.48 28.79 -6.71
CA TYR A 166 11.11 27.55 -6.25
C TYR A 166 12.09 27.88 -5.13
N HIS A 167 11.98 27.17 -4.01
CA HIS A 167 12.83 27.36 -2.84
C HIS A 167 13.13 26.04 -2.16
N CYS A 168 14.21 26.02 -1.37
CA CYS A 168 14.58 24.86 -0.57
C CYS A 168 13.55 24.60 0.52
N THR A 169 13.19 23.31 0.74
CA THR A 169 12.30 22.91 1.85
C THR A 169 12.91 23.15 3.21
N SER A 170 14.22 23.34 3.31
CA SER A 170 14.99 23.58 4.55
C SER A 170 14.73 22.52 5.63
N TYR A 171 14.38 21.29 5.24
CA TYR A 171 14.02 20.20 6.16
C TYR A 171 15.15 19.84 7.14
N LYS A 172 16.42 19.97 6.71
CA LYS A 172 17.61 19.71 7.54
C LYS A 172 18.07 20.91 8.38
N GLY A 173 17.31 22.00 8.39
CA GLY A 173 17.65 23.25 9.08
C GLY A 173 17.68 24.45 8.12
N LYS A 174 17.89 25.66 8.68
CA LYS A 174 17.93 26.91 7.87
C LYS A 174 18.96 26.81 6.74
N CYS A 175 18.48 26.95 5.50
CA CYS A 175 19.29 26.96 4.31
C CYS A 175 19.36 28.39 3.76
N GLY A 176 20.57 28.89 3.45
CA GLY A 176 20.81 30.21 2.87
C GLY A 176 20.40 30.33 1.40
N ASN A 177 19.88 29.28 0.78
CA ASN A 177 19.50 29.30 -0.63
C ASN A 177 18.27 30.21 -0.84
N LYS A 178 18.38 31.19 -1.73
CA LYS A 178 17.30 32.14 -2.05
C LYS A 178 16.29 31.51 -3.00
N ALA A 179 15.04 31.91 -2.84
CA ALA A 179 13.99 31.53 -3.78
C ALA A 179 14.24 32.08 -5.18
N ILE A 180 13.97 31.29 -6.21
CA ILE A 180 14.11 31.67 -7.61
C ILE A 180 12.77 31.64 -8.30
N ARG A 181 12.47 32.60 -9.18
CA ARG A 181 11.27 32.60 -10.01
C ARG A 181 11.38 31.55 -11.12
N GLU A 182 10.25 31.00 -11.52
CA GLU A 182 10.17 29.97 -12.56
C GLU A 182 10.78 30.44 -13.89
N GLU A 183 10.52 31.67 -14.29
CA GLU A 183 11.02 32.20 -15.55
C GLU A 183 12.57 32.23 -15.59
N LYS A 184 13.22 32.64 -14.47
CA LYS A 184 14.69 32.61 -14.36
C LYS A 184 15.24 31.19 -14.34
N LEU A 185 14.48 30.25 -13.76
CA LEU A 185 14.88 28.85 -13.73
C LEU A 185 14.80 28.22 -15.14
N ILE A 186 13.74 28.52 -15.89
CA ILE A 186 13.59 28.09 -17.29
C ILE A 186 14.73 28.59 -18.13
N GLN A 187 15.08 29.92 -18.02
CA GLN A 187 16.18 30.48 -18.77
C GLN A 187 17.52 29.75 -18.49
N LYS A 188 17.86 29.56 -17.21
CA LYS A 188 19.10 28.85 -16.82
C LYS A 188 19.15 27.42 -17.31
N LEU A 189 18.01 26.67 -17.22
CA LEU A 189 17.94 25.31 -17.72
C LEU A 189 17.99 25.27 -19.25
N GLY A 190 17.36 26.23 -19.94
CA GLY A 190 17.43 26.35 -21.38
C GLY A 190 18.86 26.56 -21.87
N GLU A 191 19.66 27.42 -21.19
CA GLU A 191 21.08 27.63 -21.48
C GLU A 191 21.89 26.32 -21.34
N LEU A 192 21.55 25.47 -20.36
CA LEU A 192 22.19 24.16 -20.17
C LEU A 192 21.81 23.18 -21.26
N VAL A 193 20.50 23.11 -21.61
CA VAL A 193 20.02 22.23 -22.68
C VAL A 193 20.60 22.59 -24.03
N ASN A 194 20.73 23.91 -24.34
CA ASN A 194 21.34 24.38 -25.59
C ASN A 194 22.83 24.02 -25.70
N LYS A 195 23.52 23.72 -24.58
CA LYS A 195 24.89 23.22 -24.59
C LYS A 195 25.01 21.72 -24.90
N ILE A 196 23.91 20.99 -24.76
CA ILE A 196 23.87 19.56 -25.08
C ILE A 196 23.48 19.46 -26.55
N GLN A 197 24.47 19.52 -27.46
CA GLN A 197 24.23 19.19 -28.87
C GLN A 197 24.23 17.69 -29.02
N ILE A 198 23.06 17.14 -29.27
CA ILE A 198 22.92 15.73 -29.67
C ILE A 198 23.15 15.68 -31.17
N ASP A 199 24.15 14.89 -31.62
CA ASP A 199 24.41 14.68 -33.03
C ASP A 199 23.15 14.11 -33.73
N ASN A 200 22.85 14.65 -34.91
CA ASN A 200 21.70 14.21 -35.72
C ASN A 200 21.74 12.71 -36.01
N ASN A 201 22.91 12.12 -36.15
CA ASN A 201 23.10 10.69 -36.32
C ASN A 201 22.57 9.87 -35.14
N ILE A 202 22.73 10.40 -33.91
CA ILE A 202 22.21 9.76 -32.70
C ILE A 202 20.67 9.87 -32.66
N ILE A 203 20.13 11.00 -33.07
CA ILE A 203 18.65 11.20 -33.13
C ILE A 203 18.03 10.25 -34.15
N ASP A 204 18.64 10.09 -35.33
CA ASP A 204 18.16 9.18 -36.34
C ASP A 204 18.26 7.71 -35.92
N TRP A 205 19.36 7.34 -35.27
CA TRP A 205 19.52 6.00 -34.70
C TRP A 205 18.48 5.70 -33.60
N VAL A 206 18.20 6.64 -32.70
CA VAL A 206 17.16 6.48 -31.68
C VAL A 206 15.77 6.36 -32.30
N ARG A 207 15.50 7.15 -33.35
CA ARG A 207 14.23 7.07 -34.09
C ARG A 207 14.06 5.70 -34.75
N GLU A 208 15.10 5.18 -35.36
CA GLU A 208 15.10 3.86 -36.00
C GLU A 208 14.89 2.76 -34.97
N ALA A 209 15.58 2.78 -33.83
CA ALA A 209 15.42 1.83 -32.74
C ALA A 209 14.00 1.85 -32.15
N LEU A 210 13.39 3.02 -31.99
CA LEU A 210 12.01 3.17 -31.53
C LEU A 210 11.00 2.62 -32.55
N ASN A 211 11.23 2.82 -33.84
CA ASN A 211 10.38 2.29 -34.89
C ASN A 211 10.43 0.76 -34.96
N LEU A 212 11.62 0.16 -34.80
CA LEU A 212 11.80 -1.29 -34.75
C LEU A 212 11.06 -1.89 -33.55
N ASN A 213 11.24 -1.34 -32.34
CA ASN A 213 10.51 -1.79 -31.16
C ASN A 213 8.98 -1.70 -31.33
N HIS A 214 8.51 -0.67 -31.98
CA HIS A 214 7.06 -0.47 -32.22
C HIS A 214 6.50 -1.44 -33.27
N GLN A 215 7.32 -1.88 -34.23
CA GLN A 215 6.96 -2.95 -35.16
C GLN A 215 6.90 -4.31 -34.48
N ASP A 216 7.90 -4.63 -33.66
CA ASP A 216 7.95 -5.87 -32.88
C ASP A 216 6.76 -5.99 -31.91
N GLU A 217 6.38 -4.89 -31.23
CA GLU A 217 5.18 -4.85 -30.38
C GLU A 217 3.89 -5.07 -31.17
N LYS A 218 3.75 -4.47 -32.36
CA LYS A 218 2.58 -4.70 -33.23
C LYS A 218 2.48 -6.13 -33.72
N GLU A 219 3.58 -6.73 -34.18
CA GLU A 219 3.62 -8.13 -34.61
C GLU A 219 3.31 -9.08 -33.47
N TYR A 220 3.83 -8.81 -32.27
CA TYR A 220 3.51 -9.59 -31.07
C TYR A 220 2.02 -9.51 -30.71
N HIS A 221 1.40 -8.32 -30.76
CA HIS A 221 -0.03 -8.14 -30.52
C HIS A 221 -0.90 -8.81 -31.59
N GLU A 222 -0.53 -8.71 -32.87
CA GLU A 222 -1.26 -9.39 -33.95
C GLU A 222 -1.17 -10.92 -33.86
N HIS A 223 -0.05 -11.45 -33.37
CA HIS A 223 0.10 -12.89 -33.16
C HIS A 223 -0.73 -13.40 -31.98
N GLN A 224 -0.85 -12.59 -30.91
CA GLN A 224 -1.70 -12.91 -29.75
C GLN A 224 -3.21 -12.83 -30.05
N CYS A 225 -3.63 -11.98 -31.00
CA CYS A 225 -5.03 -11.87 -31.40
C CYS A 225 -5.48 -12.95 -32.40
N LYS A 226 -4.55 -13.76 -32.95
CA LYS A 226 -4.83 -14.85 -33.90
C LYS A 226 -4.86 -16.23 -33.23
N LEU A 227 -4.59 -16.33 -31.93
CA LEU A 227 -4.74 -17.50 -31.09
C LEU A 227 -6.04 -17.46 -30.29
#